data_8e75f0004d5db6f3839aee71ef7346d8
#
_entry.id   8e75f0004d5db6f3839aee71ef7346d8
#
_cell.length_a   1.000
_cell.length_b   1.000
_cell.length_c   1.000
_cell.angle_alpha   90.00
_cell.angle_beta   90.00
_cell.angle_gamma   90.00
#
_symmetry.space_group_name_H-M   'P 1'
#
loop_
_entity.id
_entity.type
_entity.pdbx_description
1 polymer ?
#
loop_
_entity_poly.entity_id
_entity_poly.type
_entity_poly.pdbx_seq_one_letter_code
_entity_poly.pdbx_strand_id
1 'polypeptide(L)'
;GDVYKRQDLVELIDSYFLDKYKDITPSSEATINTESPAWAIDRLSILALKIYHMRKEVERTDTDEAHHKQCEAKLAVLLEQQKDLSLAIDQLIADIEAGRKYMKVYKQMKMYNDPALNPVLYGKK
;
A
#
# COMPACT_ATOMS: atom_id res chain seq x y z
N GLY A 1 12.41 -13.67 2.75
CA GLY A 1 12.79 -12.47 3.46
C GLY A 1 11.60 -11.57 3.73
N ASP A 2 11.90 -10.37 4.17
CA ASP A 2 10.85 -9.42 4.55
C ASP A 2 9.96 -9.00 3.39
N VAL A 3 10.50 -8.99 2.16
CA VAL A 3 9.71 -8.64 0.98
C VAL A 3 8.59 -9.65 0.76
N TYR A 4 8.88 -10.93 0.89
CA TYR A 4 7.87 -11.98 0.71
C TYR A 4 6.84 -11.98 1.84
N LYS A 5 7.27 -11.74 3.06
CA LYS A 5 6.35 -11.65 4.19
C LYS A 5 5.39 -10.49 4.03
N ARG A 6 5.88 -9.35 3.54
CA ARG A 6 5.05 -8.18 3.26
C ARG A 6 4.04 -8.47 2.17
N GLN A 7 4.47 -9.12 1.07
CA GLN A 7 3.58 -9.49 -0.02
C GLN A 7 2.50 -10.46 0.45
N ASP A 8 2.87 -11.43 1.29
CA ASP A 8 1.90 -12.37 1.85
C ASP A 8 0.86 -11.67 2.70
N LEU A 9 1.27 -10.69 3.50
CA LEU A 9 0.34 -9.90 4.32
C LEU A 9 -0.59 -9.06 3.44
N VAL A 10 -0.03 -8.44 2.40
CA VAL A 10 -0.83 -7.65 1.45
C VAL A 10 -1.87 -8.55 0.77
N GLU A 11 -1.49 -9.74 0.33
CA GLU A 11 -2.43 -10.68 -0.28
C GLU A 11 -3.55 -11.09 0.68
N LEU A 12 -3.21 -11.29 1.94
CA LEU A 12 -4.20 -11.64 2.96
C LEU A 12 -5.20 -10.50 3.16
N ILE A 13 -4.72 -9.27 3.26
CA ILE A 13 -5.58 -8.10 3.42
C ILE A 13 -6.45 -7.89 2.17
N ASP A 14 -5.87 -8.05 0.98
CA ASP A 14 -6.63 -7.95 -0.27
C ASP A 14 -7.72 -8.99 -0.34
N SER A 15 -7.44 -10.22 0.10
CA SER A 15 -8.46 -11.28 0.14
C SER A 15 -9.62 -10.90 1.05
N TYR A 16 -9.32 -10.27 2.17
CA TYR A 16 -10.36 -9.75 3.06
C TYR A 16 -11.26 -8.73 2.35
N PHE A 17 -10.67 -7.76 1.66
CA PHE A 17 -11.45 -6.75 0.96
C PHE A 17 -12.23 -7.34 -0.22
N LEU A 18 -11.65 -8.28 -0.96
CA LEU A 18 -12.36 -8.94 -2.04
C LEU A 18 -13.59 -9.68 -1.53
N ASP A 19 -13.45 -10.37 -0.41
CA ASP A 19 -14.58 -11.09 0.20
C ASP A 19 -15.63 -10.12 0.73
N LYS A 20 -15.19 -9.06 1.40
CA LYS A 20 -16.09 -8.07 1.99
C LYS A 20 -16.95 -7.39 0.93
N TYR A 21 -16.37 -7.12 -0.24
CA TYR A 21 -17.06 -6.37 -1.30
C TYR A 21 -17.45 -7.25 -2.50
N LYS A 22 -17.48 -8.56 -2.34
CA LYS A 22 -17.77 -9.49 -3.44
C LYS A 22 -19.14 -9.30 -4.07
N ASP A 23 -20.11 -8.79 -3.31
CA ASP A 23 -21.48 -8.61 -3.79
C ASP A 23 -21.71 -7.23 -4.40
N ILE A 24 -20.68 -6.37 -4.41
CA ILE A 24 -20.80 -5.05 -5.00
C ILE A 24 -20.51 -5.16 -6.49
N THR A 25 -21.47 -4.73 -7.30
CA THR A 25 -21.31 -4.66 -8.76
C THR A 25 -20.86 -3.26 -9.11
N PRO A 26 -19.66 -3.11 -9.69
CA PRO A 26 -19.19 -1.79 -10.13
C PRO A 26 -20.17 -1.17 -11.12
N SER A 27 -20.34 0.15 -11.07
CA SER A 27 -21.17 0.84 -12.04
C SER A 27 -20.55 0.74 -13.43
N SER A 28 -21.36 1.00 -14.47
CA SER A 28 -20.87 0.99 -15.85
C SER A 28 -19.77 2.03 -16.09
N GLU A 29 -19.72 3.06 -15.27
CA GLU A 29 -18.74 4.11 -15.36
C GLU A 29 -17.58 3.96 -14.37
N ALA A 30 -17.53 2.85 -13.64
CA ALA A 30 -16.49 2.61 -12.65
C ALA A 30 -15.12 2.55 -13.30
N THR A 31 -14.13 3.13 -12.63
CA THR A 31 -12.74 3.11 -13.09
C THR A 31 -11.94 2.13 -12.27
N ILE A 32 -10.93 1.53 -12.90
CA ILE A 32 -9.99 0.65 -12.21
C ILE A 32 -8.98 1.49 -11.45
N ASN A 33 -8.65 1.07 -10.23
CA ASN A 33 -7.60 1.71 -9.46
C ASN A 33 -6.26 1.01 -9.72
N THR A 34 -5.18 1.78 -9.60
CA THR A 34 -3.83 1.26 -9.88
C THR A 34 -3.32 0.34 -8.79
N GLU A 35 -3.82 0.48 -7.58
CA GLU A 35 -3.41 -0.39 -6.48
C GLU A 35 -4.61 -0.71 -5.59
N SER A 36 -4.49 -1.81 -4.86
CA SER A 36 -5.51 -2.21 -3.91
C SER A 36 -5.39 -1.42 -2.60
N PRO A 37 -6.46 -1.40 -1.77
CA PRO A 37 -6.37 -0.81 -0.44
C PRO A 37 -5.22 -1.39 0.40
N ALA A 38 -4.93 -2.67 0.27
CA ALA A 38 -3.85 -3.30 1.03
C ALA A 38 -2.48 -2.71 0.68
N TRP A 39 -2.20 -2.47 -0.60
CA TRP A 39 -0.95 -1.84 -1.01
C TRP A 39 -0.87 -0.39 -0.53
N ALA A 40 -1.99 0.32 -0.53
CA ALA A 40 -2.05 1.69 0.00
C ALA A 40 -1.79 1.70 1.51
N ILE A 41 -2.34 0.73 2.24
CA ILE A 41 -2.09 0.58 3.68
C ILE A 41 -0.63 0.24 3.94
N ASP A 42 -0.03 -0.63 3.11
CA ASP A 42 1.39 -0.95 3.22
C ASP A 42 2.24 0.32 3.06
N ARG A 43 1.90 1.16 2.08
CA ARG A 43 2.57 2.44 1.87
C ARG A 43 2.45 3.34 3.10
N LEU A 44 1.28 3.37 3.73
CA LEU A 44 1.05 4.14 4.95
C LEU A 44 1.94 3.62 6.09
N SER A 45 2.13 2.31 6.20
CA SER A 45 2.98 1.73 7.23
C SER A 45 4.45 2.12 7.05
N ILE A 46 4.93 2.18 5.80
CA ILE A 46 6.28 2.64 5.49
C ILE A 46 6.44 4.11 5.88
N LEU A 47 5.43 4.92 5.57
CA LEU A 47 5.44 6.34 5.94
C LEU A 47 5.47 6.53 7.44
N ALA A 48 4.70 5.73 8.18
CA ALA A 48 4.70 5.78 9.65
C ALA A 48 6.08 5.48 10.23
N LEU A 49 6.81 4.54 9.63
CA LEU A 49 8.17 4.23 10.05
C LEU A 49 9.12 5.38 9.78
N LYS A 50 8.99 6.04 8.63
CA LYS A 50 9.78 7.24 8.30
C LYS A 50 9.51 8.36 9.31
N ILE A 51 8.26 8.55 9.69
CA ILE A 51 7.88 9.57 10.68
C ILE A 51 8.53 9.24 12.03
N TYR A 52 8.47 7.98 12.44
CA TYR A 52 9.08 7.54 13.69
C TYR A 52 10.58 7.89 13.72
N HIS A 53 11.30 7.55 12.66
CA HIS A 53 12.73 7.81 12.59
C HIS A 53 13.02 9.32 12.52
N MET A 54 12.21 10.08 11.80
CA MET A 54 12.43 11.53 11.71
C MET A 54 12.14 12.23 13.05
N ARG A 55 11.15 11.77 13.81
CA ARG A 55 10.90 12.29 15.15
C ARG A 55 12.11 12.08 16.05
N LYS A 56 12.75 10.92 15.95
CA LYS A 56 13.96 10.65 16.72
C LYS A 56 15.11 11.57 16.31
N GLU A 57 15.24 11.86 15.01
CA GLU A 57 16.25 12.82 14.55
C GLU A 57 15.99 14.22 15.08
N VAL A 58 14.74 14.67 15.10
CA VAL A 58 14.37 15.99 15.65
C VAL A 58 14.70 16.07 17.14
N GLU A 59 14.56 14.97 17.87
CA GLU A 59 14.80 14.91 19.32
C GLU A 59 16.29 14.85 19.69
N ARG A 60 17.17 14.63 18.72
CA ARG A 60 18.63 14.55 19.02
C ARG A 60 19.16 15.87 19.54
N THR A 61 20.04 15.76 20.55
CA THR A 61 20.66 16.92 21.19
C THR A 61 22.12 17.12 20.79
N ASP A 62 22.68 16.18 20.02
CA ASP A 62 24.08 16.16 19.62
C ASP A 62 24.32 16.70 18.20
N THR A 63 23.31 17.39 17.63
CA THR A 63 23.40 17.96 16.29
C THR A 63 23.29 19.49 16.38
N ASP A 64 23.69 20.17 15.30
CA ASP A 64 23.58 21.62 15.25
C ASP A 64 22.15 22.06 14.96
N GLU A 65 21.92 23.36 15.09
CA GLU A 65 20.58 23.92 14.90
C GLU A 65 20.12 23.83 13.45
N ALA A 66 21.03 23.95 12.48
CA ALA A 66 20.67 23.84 11.08
C ALA A 66 20.14 22.45 10.76
N HIS A 67 20.78 21.40 11.29
CA HIS A 67 20.31 20.03 11.12
C HIS A 67 18.94 19.84 11.77
N HIS A 68 18.78 20.37 12.98
CA HIS A 68 17.52 20.28 13.71
C HIS A 68 16.36 20.90 12.92
N LYS A 69 16.58 22.09 12.38
CA LYS A 69 15.56 22.80 11.58
C LYS A 69 15.22 22.02 10.29
N GLN A 70 16.22 21.45 9.63
CA GLN A 70 15.98 20.62 8.44
C GLN A 70 15.13 19.40 8.76
N CYS A 71 15.40 18.76 9.90
CA CYS A 71 14.66 17.59 10.33
C CYS A 71 13.22 17.96 10.71
N GLU A 72 13.01 19.10 11.36
CA GLU A 72 11.67 19.59 11.66
C GLU A 72 10.87 19.85 10.38
N ALA A 73 11.49 20.45 9.38
CA ALA A 73 10.84 20.71 8.10
C ALA A 73 10.47 19.42 7.39
N LYS A 74 11.37 18.45 7.39
CA LYS A 74 11.10 17.13 6.80
C LYS A 74 9.98 16.40 7.53
N LEU A 75 9.96 16.48 8.86
CA LEU A 75 8.91 15.87 9.67
C LEU A 75 7.55 16.50 9.33
N ALA A 76 7.49 17.80 9.18
CA ALA A 76 6.25 18.49 8.82
C ALA A 76 5.70 17.99 7.47
N VAL A 77 6.57 17.80 6.48
CA VAL A 77 6.17 17.26 5.18
C VAL A 77 5.67 15.83 5.32
N LEU A 78 6.36 14.99 6.08
CA LEU A 78 5.94 13.61 6.28
C LEU A 78 4.57 13.51 6.96
N LEU A 79 4.32 14.39 7.94
CA LEU A 79 3.02 14.42 8.62
C LEU A 79 1.89 14.87 7.68
N GLU A 80 2.16 15.81 6.79
CA GLU A 80 1.19 16.21 5.78
C GLU A 80 0.92 15.07 4.80
N GLN A 81 1.96 14.35 4.38
CA GLN A 81 1.80 13.17 3.52
C GLN A 81 0.97 12.10 4.20
N GLN A 82 1.16 11.89 5.51
CA GLN A 82 0.39 10.90 6.26
C GLN A 82 -1.10 11.26 6.26
N LYS A 83 -1.40 12.52 6.49
CA LYS A 83 -2.76 13.02 6.47
C LYS A 83 -3.41 12.81 5.10
N ASP A 84 -2.70 13.18 4.05
CA ASP A 84 -3.21 13.06 2.69
C ASP A 84 -3.41 11.60 2.28
N LEU A 85 -2.45 10.74 2.62
CA LEU A 85 -2.53 9.33 2.26
C LEU A 85 -3.66 8.63 3.02
N SER A 86 -3.84 8.96 4.30
CA SER A 86 -4.93 8.41 5.10
C SER A 86 -6.29 8.81 4.51
N LEU A 87 -6.43 10.07 4.12
CA LEU A 87 -7.65 10.55 3.48
C LEU A 87 -7.89 9.83 2.13
N ALA A 88 -6.84 9.69 1.34
CA ALA A 88 -6.94 9.02 0.03
C ALA A 88 -7.36 7.56 0.17
N ILE A 89 -6.87 6.86 1.21
CA ILE A 89 -7.25 5.48 1.47
C ILE A 89 -8.73 5.40 1.86
N ASP A 90 -9.18 6.30 2.73
CA ASP A 90 -10.61 6.35 3.11
C ASP A 90 -11.50 6.59 1.89
N GLN A 91 -11.08 7.49 1.00
CA GLN A 91 -11.82 7.79 -0.22
C GLN A 91 -11.84 6.59 -1.17
N LEU A 92 -10.72 5.89 -1.30
CA LEU A 92 -10.65 4.70 -2.14
C LEU A 92 -11.62 3.62 -1.65
N ILE A 93 -11.62 3.36 -0.36
CA ILE A 93 -12.52 2.35 0.22
C ILE A 93 -13.98 2.77 0.02
N ALA A 94 -14.30 4.04 0.24
CA ALA A 94 -15.66 4.55 0.02
C ALA A 94 -16.09 4.40 -1.45
N ASP A 95 -15.17 4.67 -2.39
CA ASP A 95 -15.45 4.52 -3.82
C ASP A 95 -15.69 3.06 -4.21
N ILE A 96 -14.95 2.14 -3.62
CA ILE A 96 -15.15 0.70 -3.87
C ILE A 96 -16.51 0.26 -3.31
N GLU A 97 -16.83 0.67 -2.10
CA GLU A 97 -18.11 0.34 -1.49
C GLU A 97 -19.29 0.87 -2.31
N ALA A 98 -19.15 2.03 -2.90
CA ALA A 98 -20.18 2.66 -3.71
C ALA A 98 -20.21 2.18 -5.16
N GLY A 99 -19.28 1.31 -5.56
CA GLY A 99 -19.21 0.82 -6.93
C GLY A 99 -18.66 1.83 -7.93
N ARG A 100 -18.03 2.91 -7.46
CA ARG A 100 -17.43 3.92 -8.34
C ARG A 100 -16.06 3.51 -8.87
N LYS A 101 -15.35 2.69 -8.09
CA LYS A 101 -14.06 2.13 -8.46
C LYS A 101 -14.04 0.65 -8.18
N TYR A 102 -13.18 -0.06 -8.89
CA TYR A 102 -12.92 -1.47 -8.59
C TYR A 102 -11.42 -1.71 -8.59
N MET A 103 -11.04 -2.78 -7.94
CA MET A 103 -9.64 -3.19 -7.86
C MET A 103 -9.50 -4.59 -8.41
N LYS A 104 -8.35 -4.85 -9.01
CA LYS A 104 -7.95 -6.19 -9.38
C LYS A 104 -6.77 -6.59 -8.52
N VAL A 105 -6.76 -7.83 -8.10
CA VAL A 105 -5.70 -8.36 -7.25
C VAL A 105 -5.02 -9.49 -7.99
N TYR A 106 -3.71 -9.39 -8.07
CA TYR A 106 -2.89 -10.41 -8.71
C TYR A 106 -2.02 -11.06 -7.65
N LYS A 107 -2.23 -12.35 -7.43
CA LYS A 107 -1.43 -13.07 -6.47
C LYS A 107 -0.01 -13.25 -6.97
N GLN A 108 0.93 -13.26 -6.04
CA GLN A 108 2.31 -13.53 -6.34
C GLN A 108 2.46 -14.92 -6.99
N MET A 109 3.21 -14.96 -8.05
CA MET A 109 3.47 -16.23 -8.75
C MET A 109 4.93 -16.62 -8.58
N LYS A 110 5.17 -17.88 -8.22
CA LYS A 110 6.52 -18.44 -8.14
C LYS A 110 6.83 -19.12 -9.47
N MET A 111 7.17 -18.30 -10.45
CA MET A 111 7.21 -18.71 -11.85
C MET A 111 8.20 -19.83 -12.15
N TYR A 112 9.25 -19.94 -11.36
CA TYR A 112 10.29 -20.94 -11.61
C TYR A 112 10.02 -22.30 -10.96
N ASN A 113 9.03 -22.38 -10.10
CA ASN A 113 8.82 -23.57 -9.28
C ASN A 113 7.53 -24.33 -9.60
N ASP A 114 6.68 -23.77 -10.45
CA ASP A 114 5.39 -24.39 -10.72
C ASP A 114 5.01 -24.27 -12.19
N PRO A 115 5.18 -25.36 -12.97
CA PRO A 115 4.82 -25.36 -14.38
C PRO A 115 3.34 -25.06 -14.63
N ALA A 116 2.45 -25.41 -13.70
CA ALA A 116 1.03 -25.14 -13.86
C ALA A 116 0.72 -23.65 -13.82
N LEU A 117 1.52 -22.87 -13.08
CA LEU A 117 1.37 -21.43 -13.00
C LEU A 117 2.09 -20.69 -14.12
N ASN A 118 2.96 -21.37 -14.86
CA ASN A 118 3.78 -20.73 -15.87
C ASN A 118 3.95 -21.66 -17.08
N PRO A 119 2.87 -22.00 -17.76
CA PRO A 119 2.93 -22.97 -18.86
C PRO A 119 3.78 -22.51 -20.03
N VAL A 120 3.89 -21.20 -20.25
CA VAL A 120 4.67 -20.68 -21.38
C VAL A 120 6.15 -21.03 -21.23
N LEU A 121 6.72 -20.88 -20.02
CA LEU A 121 8.12 -21.21 -19.76
C LEU A 121 8.40 -22.70 -19.88
N TYR A 122 7.41 -23.54 -19.61
CA TYR A 122 7.56 -24.99 -19.64
C TYR A 122 6.98 -25.62 -20.89
N GLY A 123 6.68 -24.80 -21.89
CA GLY A 123 6.19 -25.34 -23.19
C GLY A 123 4.79 -25.89 -23.16
N LYS A 124 4.03 -25.66 -22.13
CA LYS A 124 2.64 -26.08 -22.01
C LYS A 124 1.71 -25.04 -22.63
N LYS A 125 0.64 -25.54 -23.16
CA LYS A 125 -0.36 -24.66 -23.76
C LYS A 125 -1.64 -24.64 -22.96
#